data_e13babcc585d61610c747e2622837d61
#
_entry.id   e13babcc585d61610c747e2622837d61
#
_cell.length_a   1.000
_cell.length_b   1.000
_cell.length_c   1.000
_cell.angle_alpha   90.00
_cell.angle_beta   90.00
_cell.angle_gamma   90.00
#
_symmetry.space_group_name_H-M   'P 1'
#
loop_
_entity.id
_entity.type
_entity.pdbx_description
1 polymer ?
#
loop_
_entity_poly.entity_id
_entity_poly.type
_entity_poly.pdbx_seq_one_letter_code
_entity_poly.pdbx_strand_id
1 'polypeptide(L)'
;MERVYVIPLRKVKNVPRTIRSPRAVRYVKEFIERHMKTDEVIIDSSVNEKIWERGIQKIPPKIKVKAVKDEDGSVEVTLAE
;
A
#
# COMPACT_ATOMS: atom_id res chain seq x y z
N MET A 1 -1.04 -18.19 -0.63
CA MET A 1 -1.87 -17.50 -1.64
C MET A 1 -1.25 -16.18 -2.01
N GLU A 2 -1.12 -15.92 -3.29
CA GLU A 2 -0.41 -14.76 -3.81
C GLU A 2 -1.27 -14.03 -4.82
N ARG A 3 -1.35 -12.70 -4.71
CA ARG A 3 -2.11 -11.88 -5.65
C ARG A 3 -1.39 -10.57 -5.91
N VAL A 4 -1.57 -10.05 -7.13
CA VAL A 4 -1.03 -8.74 -7.53
C VAL A 4 -2.20 -7.76 -7.65
N TYR A 5 -2.04 -6.59 -7.04
CA TYR A 5 -3.05 -5.54 -7.10
C TYR A 5 -2.45 -4.25 -7.63
N VAL A 6 -3.26 -3.52 -8.40
CA VAL A 6 -2.95 -2.14 -8.76
C VAL A 6 -3.87 -1.25 -7.92
N ILE A 7 -3.28 -0.50 -7.01
CA ILE A 7 -4.03 0.30 -6.05
C ILE A 7 -4.01 1.77 -6.47
N PRO A 8 -5.18 2.35 -6.83
CA PRO A 8 -5.22 3.77 -7.16
C PRO A 8 -5.09 4.62 -5.91
N LEU A 9 -4.24 5.64 -5.96
CA LEU A 9 -3.98 6.52 -4.83
C LEU A 9 -4.61 7.91 -5.00
N ARG A 10 -5.54 8.06 -5.94
CA ARG A 10 -6.19 9.34 -6.21
C ARG A 10 -6.93 9.93 -5.01
N LYS A 11 -7.58 9.10 -4.24
CA LYS A 11 -8.34 9.56 -3.06
C LYS A 11 -7.44 10.16 -1.99
N VAL A 12 -6.19 9.73 -1.93
CA VAL A 12 -5.21 10.24 -0.97
C VAL A 12 -4.85 11.70 -1.29
N LYS A 13 -4.97 12.12 -2.54
CA LYS A 13 -4.67 13.49 -2.95
C LYS A 13 -5.66 14.51 -2.39
N ASN A 14 -6.79 14.08 -1.87
CA ASN A 14 -7.78 14.96 -1.25
C ASN A 14 -7.41 15.38 0.18
N VAL A 15 -6.36 14.80 0.75
CA VAL A 15 -5.89 15.17 2.09
C VAL A 15 -4.78 16.23 1.98
N PRO A 16 -4.47 16.96 3.08
CA PRO A 16 -3.38 17.93 3.07
C PRO A 16 -2.05 17.31 2.62
N ARG A 17 -1.24 18.09 1.91
CA ARG A 17 0.03 17.62 1.35
C ARG A 17 0.97 17.04 2.40
N THR A 18 0.97 17.62 3.60
CA THR A 18 1.86 17.20 4.68
C THR A 18 1.61 15.79 5.19
N ILE A 19 0.44 15.23 4.91
CA ILE A 19 0.10 13.87 5.39
C ILE A 19 -0.20 12.89 4.26
N ARG A 20 0.06 13.27 3.00
CA ARG A 20 -0.26 12.40 1.85
C ARG A 20 0.48 11.07 1.87
N SER A 21 1.79 11.07 2.12
CA SER A 21 2.55 9.82 2.09
C SER A 21 2.16 8.87 3.22
N PRO A 22 2.04 9.33 4.49
CA PRO A 22 1.51 8.46 5.54
C PRO A 22 0.10 7.93 5.24
N ARG A 23 -0.76 8.77 4.67
CA ARG A 23 -2.11 8.36 4.28
C ARG A 23 -2.10 7.34 3.15
N ALA A 24 -1.18 7.49 2.19
CA ALA A 24 -1.07 6.54 1.09
C ALA A 24 -0.67 5.15 1.59
N VAL A 25 0.28 5.06 2.51
CA VAL A 25 0.68 3.79 3.13
C VAL A 25 -0.50 3.16 3.86
N ARG A 26 -1.22 3.95 4.64
CA ARG A 26 -2.41 3.48 5.36
C ARG A 26 -3.50 3.00 4.40
N TYR A 27 -3.70 3.73 3.29
CA TYR A 27 -4.68 3.37 2.28
C TYR A 27 -4.35 2.01 1.65
N VAL A 28 -3.07 1.78 1.32
CA VAL A 28 -2.62 0.50 0.78
C VAL A 28 -2.91 -0.63 1.78
N LYS A 29 -2.59 -0.42 3.04
CA LYS A 29 -2.85 -1.39 4.10
C LYS A 29 -4.34 -1.73 4.20
N GLU A 30 -5.20 -0.72 4.24
CA GLU A 30 -6.65 -0.92 4.35
C GLU A 30 -7.21 -1.62 3.10
N PHE A 31 -6.69 -1.27 1.92
CA PHE A 31 -7.08 -1.92 0.66
C PHE A 31 -6.80 -3.42 0.72
N ILE A 32 -5.59 -3.80 1.15
CA ILE A 32 -5.20 -5.21 1.24
C ILE A 32 -6.01 -5.93 2.33
N GLU A 33 -6.23 -5.32 3.48
CA GLU A 33 -7.06 -5.90 4.55
C GLU A 33 -8.44 -6.27 4.03
N ARG A 34 -9.04 -5.39 3.25
CA ARG A 34 -10.37 -5.59 2.68
C ARG A 34 -10.39 -6.67 1.61
N HIS A 35 -9.41 -6.66 0.71
CA HIS A 35 -9.39 -7.59 -0.42
C HIS A 35 -8.91 -8.99 -0.04
N MET A 36 -7.99 -9.09 0.89
CA MET A 36 -7.46 -10.38 1.35
C MET A 36 -8.17 -10.91 2.59
N LYS A 37 -9.13 -10.15 3.11
CA LYS A 37 -9.94 -10.51 4.30
C LYS A 37 -9.06 -10.90 5.50
N THR A 38 -8.09 -10.04 5.79
CA THR A 38 -7.17 -10.23 6.91
C THR A 38 -7.11 -8.95 7.73
N ASP A 39 -6.83 -9.07 9.00
CA ASP A 39 -6.61 -7.94 9.90
C ASP A 39 -5.12 -7.74 10.20
N GLU A 40 -4.26 -8.55 9.61
CA GLU A 40 -2.82 -8.49 9.84
C GLU A 40 -2.09 -8.34 8.52
N VAL A 41 -1.68 -7.09 8.21
CA VAL A 41 -0.98 -6.74 6.98
C VAL A 41 0.37 -6.13 7.32
N ILE A 42 1.41 -6.66 6.71
CA ILE A 42 2.79 -6.18 6.85
C ILE A 42 3.18 -5.51 5.54
N ILE A 43 3.50 -4.22 5.60
CA ILE A 43 3.95 -3.45 4.44
C ILE A 43 5.47 -3.50 4.38
N ASP A 44 6.00 -4.04 3.29
CA ASP A 44 7.44 -4.10 3.08
C ASP A 44 8.02 -2.70 2.83
N SER A 45 9.29 -2.52 3.17
CA SER A 45 9.99 -1.24 2.98
C SER A 45 10.00 -0.80 1.52
N SER A 46 10.00 -1.72 0.56
CA SER A 46 9.98 -1.40 -0.86
C SER A 46 8.74 -0.60 -1.24
N VAL A 47 7.58 -0.95 -0.70
CA VAL A 47 6.33 -0.22 -0.93
C VAL A 47 6.39 1.16 -0.29
N ASN A 48 6.86 1.23 0.94
CA ASN A 48 6.99 2.48 1.66
C ASN A 48 7.95 3.44 0.95
N GLU A 49 9.11 2.94 0.52
CA GLU A 49 10.09 3.72 -0.23
C GLU A 49 9.53 4.26 -1.54
N LYS A 50 8.74 3.45 -2.26
CA LYS A 50 8.12 3.89 -3.51
C LYS A 50 7.15 5.04 -3.29
N ILE A 51 6.37 4.99 -2.23
CA ILE A 51 5.41 6.05 -1.91
C ILE A 51 6.14 7.34 -1.52
N TRP A 52 7.25 7.22 -0.79
CA TRP A 52 8.03 8.37 -0.33
C TRP A 52 9.09 8.86 -1.32
N GLU A 53 9.25 8.18 -2.46
CA GLU A 53 10.32 8.43 -3.44
C GLU A 53 10.42 9.89 -3.86
N ARG A 54 9.29 10.59 -4.03
CA ARG A 54 9.25 11.99 -4.44
C ARG A 54 8.90 12.95 -3.29
N GLY A 55 9.10 12.50 -2.07
CA GLY A 55 8.82 13.29 -0.89
C GLY A 55 7.39 13.16 -0.40
N ILE A 56 7.11 13.79 0.73
CA ILE A 56 5.84 13.65 1.45
C ILE A 56 4.64 14.20 0.68
N GLN A 57 4.86 15.15 -0.23
CA GLN A 57 3.79 15.85 -0.93
C GLN A 57 3.39 15.23 -2.27
N LYS A 58 4.28 14.42 -2.86
CA LYS A 58 4.05 13.83 -4.17
C LYS A 58 4.03 12.32 -4.08
N ILE A 59 2.84 11.74 -4.17
CA ILE A 59 2.67 10.30 -4.21
C ILE A 59 2.38 9.85 -5.64
N PRO A 60 2.70 8.61 -6.01
CA PRO A 60 2.34 8.11 -7.34
C PRO A 60 0.81 8.00 -7.46
N PRO A 61 0.26 8.15 -8.69
CA PRO A 61 -1.19 8.05 -8.90
C PRO A 61 -1.73 6.64 -8.64
N LYS A 62 -0.88 5.65 -8.78
CA LYS A 62 -1.21 4.25 -8.52
C LYS A 62 0.06 3.49 -8.11
N ILE A 63 -0.12 2.39 -7.42
CA ILE A 63 1.00 1.53 -7.03
C ILE A 63 0.62 0.07 -7.29
N LYS A 64 1.55 -0.68 -7.87
CA LYS A 64 1.36 -2.10 -8.14
C LYS A 64 2.10 -2.89 -7.05
N VAL A 65 1.36 -3.70 -6.32
CA VAL A 65 1.89 -4.46 -5.20
C VAL A 65 1.54 -5.93 -5.31
N LYS A 66 2.36 -6.75 -4.67
CA LYS A 66 2.15 -8.19 -4.57
C LYS A 66 1.82 -8.51 -3.12
N ALA A 67 0.69 -9.15 -2.91
CA ALA A 67 0.25 -9.57 -1.58
C ALA A 67 0.38 -11.08 -1.45
N VAL A 68 1.12 -11.54 -0.45
CA VAL A 68 1.32 -12.96 -0.17
C VAL A 68 0.73 -13.25 1.20
N LYS A 69 -0.22 -14.18 1.24
CA LYS A 69 -0.87 -14.59 2.49
C LYS A 69 -0.22 -15.86 3.01
N ASP A 70 0.25 -15.80 4.24
CA ASP A 70 0.87 -16.93 4.92
C ASP A 70 -0.17 -17.87 5.53
N GLU A 71 0.28 -19.04 5.99
CA GLU A 71 -0.59 -20.05 6.62
C GLU A 71 -1.23 -19.55 7.91
N ASP A 72 -0.55 -18.63 8.62
CA ASP A 72 -1.08 -18.06 9.86
C ASP A 72 -2.10 -16.94 9.62
N GLY A 73 -2.36 -16.60 8.38
CA GLY A 73 -3.34 -15.58 8.01
C GLY A 73 -2.79 -14.18 7.83
N SER A 74 -1.51 -13.95 8.11
CA SER A 74 -0.89 -12.64 7.86
C SER A 74 -0.59 -12.46 6.38
N VAL A 75 -0.62 -11.20 5.92
CA VAL A 75 -0.34 -10.86 4.53
C VAL A 75 0.84 -9.91 4.47
N GLU A 76 1.83 -10.27 3.65
CA GLU A 76 2.99 -9.43 3.39
C GLU A 76 2.80 -8.76 2.03
N VAL A 77 2.99 -7.44 1.99
CA VAL A 77 2.82 -6.63 0.78
C VAL A 77 4.17 -6.13 0.33
N THR A 78 4.55 -6.49 -0.89
CA THR A 78 5.81 -6.06 -1.50
C THR A 78 5.54 -5.33 -2.81
N LEU A 79 6.50 -4.54 -3.27
CA LEU A 79 6.38 -3.82 -4.53
C LEU A 79 6.51 -4.80 -5.70
N ALA A 80 5.58 -4.74 -6.66
CA ALA A 80 5.56 -5.62 -7.83
C ALA A 80 6.07 -4.96 -9.11
N GLU A 81 6.46 -3.71 -9.05
CA GLU A 81 7.01 -2.97 -10.20
C GLU A 81 8.51 -3.21 -10.35
#